data_8a4a9c535baf577599990105e878e7c1
#
_entry.id   8a4a9c535baf577599990105e878e7c1
#
_cell.length_a   1.000
_cell.length_b   1.000
_cell.length_c   1.000
_cell.angle_alpha   90.00
_cell.angle_beta   90.00
_cell.angle_gamma   90.00
#
_symmetry.space_group_name_H-M   'P 1'
#
loop_
_entity.id
_entity.type
_entity.pdbx_description
1 polymer ?
#
loop_
_entity_poly.entity_id
_entity_poly.type
_entity_poly.pdbx_seq_one_letter_code
_entity_poly.pdbx_strand_id
1 'polypeptide(L)'
;LDFTYFNHTRTGDIMSRLTSDTDAIRHCLSWVSYQIADCVVMFVGALCVMFAIDWRLALVLACVTPFIFVLTRGLSTHAHPLFFSIRNSLASLNSMVEENIEGNRVVKAFVREPYETEKFDEHNDDYMQRNMALAYNSRKYMPWLDGLGFSLQLITLGLGGFLVIKGYMTLGNLVSFNSFL
;
A
#
# COMPACT_ATOMS: atom_id res chain seq x y z
N LEU A 1 -26.76 3.86 28.13
CA LEU A 1 -26.06 2.64 28.52
C LEU A 1 -26.41 2.35 29.97
N ASP A 2 -26.77 1.10 30.28
CA ASP A 2 -27.18 0.67 31.61
C ASP A 2 -25.95 0.52 32.52
N PHE A 3 -26.13 0.72 33.85
CA PHE A 3 -25.08 0.54 34.84
C PHE A 3 -24.45 -0.87 34.82
N THR A 4 -25.22 -1.87 34.42
CA THR A 4 -24.75 -3.25 34.22
C THR A 4 -23.58 -3.34 33.21
N TYR A 5 -23.60 -2.52 32.16
CA TYR A 5 -22.54 -2.45 31.16
C TYR A 5 -21.22 -1.95 31.77
N PHE A 6 -21.28 -0.90 32.61
CA PHE A 6 -20.10 -0.32 33.23
C PHE A 6 -19.47 -1.23 34.28
N ASN A 7 -20.27 -2.07 34.93
CA ASN A 7 -19.77 -3.05 35.91
C ASN A 7 -19.01 -4.23 35.27
N HIS A 8 -19.29 -4.55 34.00
CA HIS A 8 -18.66 -5.65 33.29
C HIS A 8 -17.57 -5.20 32.30
N THR A 9 -17.44 -3.91 32.04
CA THR A 9 -16.47 -3.39 31.06
C THR A 9 -15.39 -2.60 31.78
N ARG A 10 -14.12 -2.90 31.46
CA ARG A 10 -12.98 -2.18 32.05
C ARG A 10 -13.00 -0.70 31.57
N THR A 11 -12.77 0.22 32.49
CA THR A 11 -12.74 1.66 32.19
C THR A 11 -11.73 2.00 31.07
N GLY A 12 -10.61 1.27 31.01
CA GLY A 12 -9.61 1.40 29.96
C GLY A 12 -10.14 1.06 28.55
N ASP A 13 -11.00 0.04 28.44
CA ASP A 13 -11.58 -0.35 27.13
C ASP A 13 -12.57 0.72 26.65
N ILE A 14 -13.31 1.32 27.57
CA ILE A 14 -14.24 2.43 27.24
C ILE A 14 -13.45 3.67 26.78
N MET A 15 -12.37 3.99 27.49
CA MET A 15 -11.49 5.13 27.10
C MET A 15 -10.81 4.87 25.77
N SER A 16 -10.31 3.66 25.52
CA SER A 16 -9.72 3.29 24.23
C SER A 16 -10.73 3.44 23.08
N ARG A 17 -11.97 3.00 23.26
CA ARG A 17 -13.02 3.17 22.24
C ARG A 17 -13.39 4.62 22.01
N LEU A 18 -13.45 5.42 23.08
CA LEU A 18 -13.80 6.84 22.97
C LEU A 18 -12.70 7.70 22.35
N THR A 19 -11.42 7.31 22.51
CA THR A 19 -10.29 8.07 21.97
C THR A 19 -9.78 7.44 20.69
N SER A 20 -9.19 6.24 20.75
CA SER A 20 -8.50 5.59 19.63
C SER A 20 -9.44 5.23 18.48
N ASP A 21 -10.61 4.62 18.78
CA ASP A 21 -11.55 4.22 17.72
C ASP A 21 -12.21 5.42 17.08
N THR A 22 -12.52 6.45 17.89
CA THR A 22 -13.08 7.72 17.37
C THR A 22 -12.06 8.46 16.50
N ASP A 23 -10.79 8.49 16.89
CA ASP A 23 -9.73 9.09 16.09
C ASP A 23 -9.49 8.30 14.79
N ALA A 24 -9.55 6.98 14.83
CA ALA A 24 -9.46 6.14 13.64
C ALA A 24 -10.62 6.38 12.67
N ILE A 25 -11.84 6.48 13.17
CA ILE A 25 -13.02 6.80 12.36
C ILE A 25 -12.91 8.21 11.77
N ARG A 26 -12.52 9.20 12.57
CA ARG A 26 -12.31 10.57 12.12
C ARG A 26 -11.25 10.64 11.02
N HIS A 27 -10.12 9.97 11.20
CA HIS A 27 -9.07 9.88 10.19
C HIS A 27 -9.56 9.22 8.91
N CYS A 28 -10.30 8.11 9.01
CA CYS A 28 -10.88 7.43 7.85
C CYS A 28 -11.86 8.33 7.10
N LEU A 29 -12.80 8.96 7.80
CA LEU A 29 -13.80 9.83 7.17
C LEU A 29 -13.20 11.10 6.58
N SER A 30 -12.22 11.71 7.24
CA SER A 30 -11.66 12.98 6.79
C SER A 30 -10.58 12.78 5.72
N TRP A 31 -9.59 11.95 5.99
CA TRP A 31 -8.43 11.84 5.13
C TRP A 31 -8.62 10.84 3.99
N VAL A 32 -9.15 9.66 4.28
CA VAL A 32 -9.34 8.61 3.26
C VAL A 32 -10.42 9.03 2.26
N SER A 33 -11.53 9.62 2.72
CA SER A 33 -12.58 10.10 1.81
C SER A 33 -12.10 11.25 0.92
N TYR A 34 -11.33 12.18 1.51
CA TYR A 34 -10.69 13.24 0.73
C TYR A 34 -9.74 12.66 -0.32
N GLN A 35 -8.87 11.72 0.05
CA GLN A 35 -7.91 11.10 -0.86
C GLN A 35 -8.60 10.36 -2.02
N ILE A 36 -9.71 9.66 -1.74
CA ILE A 36 -10.49 9.00 -2.79
C ILE A 36 -11.11 10.04 -3.73
N ALA A 37 -11.72 11.09 -3.19
CA ALA A 37 -12.30 12.15 -4.01
C ALA A 37 -11.24 12.85 -4.87
N ASP A 38 -10.09 13.17 -4.31
CA ASP A 38 -8.97 13.77 -5.01
C ASP A 38 -8.47 12.88 -6.15
N CYS A 39 -8.23 11.59 -5.90
CA CYS A 39 -7.84 10.63 -6.94
C CYS A 39 -8.86 10.54 -8.07
N VAL A 40 -10.15 10.53 -7.76
CA VAL A 40 -11.22 10.45 -8.79
C VAL A 40 -11.25 11.74 -9.61
N VAL A 41 -11.20 12.90 -8.97
CA VAL A 41 -11.21 14.21 -9.65
C VAL A 41 -9.98 14.36 -10.54
N MET A 42 -8.79 14.03 -10.03
CA MET A 42 -7.55 14.08 -10.81
C MET A 42 -7.57 13.12 -11.99
N PHE A 43 -8.02 11.89 -11.80
CA PHE A 43 -8.09 10.90 -12.87
C PHE A 43 -9.08 11.32 -13.98
N VAL A 44 -10.29 11.73 -13.60
CA VAL A 44 -11.31 12.18 -14.56
C VAL A 44 -10.87 13.47 -15.24
N GLY A 45 -10.31 14.42 -14.48
CA GLY A 45 -9.80 15.68 -15.01
C GLY A 45 -8.66 15.47 -16.02
N ALA A 46 -7.67 14.63 -15.68
CA ALA A 46 -6.59 14.27 -16.58
C ALA A 46 -7.12 13.61 -17.87
N LEU A 47 -8.04 12.65 -17.77
CA LEU A 47 -8.65 12.04 -18.95
C LEU A 47 -9.38 13.09 -19.82
N CYS A 48 -10.20 13.96 -19.24
CA CYS A 48 -10.90 15.01 -19.99
C CYS A 48 -9.93 15.92 -20.75
N VAL A 49 -8.85 16.36 -20.07
CA VAL A 49 -7.84 17.22 -20.70
C VAL A 49 -7.10 16.47 -21.81
N MET A 50 -6.70 15.21 -21.57
CA MET A 50 -6.02 14.39 -22.57
C MET A 50 -6.90 14.17 -23.81
N PHE A 51 -8.20 13.89 -23.64
CA PHE A 51 -9.13 13.77 -24.76
C PHE A 51 -9.36 15.10 -25.49
N ALA A 52 -9.33 16.23 -24.81
CA ALA A 52 -9.46 17.56 -25.40
C ALA A 52 -8.22 17.95 -26.23
N ILE A 53 -7.03 17.50 -25.84
CA ILE A 53 -5.77 17.76 -26.56
C ILE A 53 -5.68 16.91 -27.84
N ASP A 54 -5.76 15.59 -27.70
CA ASP A 54 -5.77 14.65 -28.83
C ASP A 54 -6.46 13.32 -28.44
N TRP A 55 -7.65 13.09 -28.99
CA TRP A 55 -8.44 11.90 -28.69
C TRP A 55 -7.77 10.58 -29.12
N ARG A 56 -6.90 10.63 -30.15
CA ARG A 56 -6.21 9.44 -30.69
C ARG A 56 -5.18 8.91 -29.70
N LEU A 57 -4.33 9.79 -29.17
CA LEU A 57 -3.36 9.48 -28.13
C LEU A 57 -4.06 9.05 -26.84
N ALA A 58 -5.08 9.82 -26.41
CA ALA A 58 -5.84 9.52 -25.20
C ALA A 58 -6.47 8.12 -25.25
N LEU A 59 -7.01 7.70 -26.40
CA LEU A 59 -7.62 6.39 -26.56
C LEU A 59 -6.59 5.26 -26.44
N VAL A 60 -5.41 5.42 -27.04
CA VAL A 60 -4.32 4.42 -26.92
C VAL A 60 -3.92 4.24 -25.47
N LEU A 61 -3.76 5.34 -24.71
CA LEU A 61 -3.38 5.28 -23.30
C LEU A 61 -4.53 4.73 -22.42
N ALA A 62 -5.77 5.11 -22.72
CA ALA A 62 -6.93 4.58 -22.02
C ALA A 62 -7.06 3.04 -22.17
N CYS A 63 -6.63 2.48 -23.31
CA CYS A 63 -6.61 1.01 -23.50
C CYS A 63 -5.59 0.29 -22.59
N VAL A 64 -4.55 0.96 -22.12
CA VAL A 64 -3.57 0.37 -21.21
C VAL A 64 -4.05 0.40 -19.74
N THR A 65 -4.89 1.36 -19.39
CA THR A 65 -5.41 1.52 -18.02
C THR A 65 -6.07 0.26 -17.45
N PRO A 66 -6.97 -0.48 -18.14
CA PRO A 66 -7.56 -1.70 -17.62
C PRO A 66 -6.52 -2.80 -17.37
N PHE A 67 -5.43 -2.83 -18.14
CA PHE A 67 -4.37 -3.79 -17.94
C PHE A 67 -3.58 -3.52 -16.65
N ILE A 68 -3.26 -2.24 -16.38
CA ILE A 68 -2.67 -1.80 -15.12
C ILE A 68 -3.59 -2.17 -13.94
N PHE A 69 -4.90 -1.93 -14.09
CA PHE A 69 -5.88 -2.28 -13.06
C PHE A 69 -5.89 -3.78 -12.71
N VAL A 70 -5.86 -4.65 -13.72
CA VAL A 70 -5.81 -6.11 -13.51
C VAL A 70 -4.54 -6.54 -12.79
N LEU A 71 -3.38 -6.00 -13.17
CA LEU A 71 -2.10 -6.29 -12.53
C LEU A 71 -2.06 -5.80 -11.08
N THR A 72 -2.53 -4.58 -10.83
CA THR A 72 -2.59 -4.00 -9.49
C THR A 72 -3.54 -4.80 -8.58
N ARG A 73 -4.69 -5.22 -9.11
CA ARG A 73 -5.62 -6.09 -8.39
C ARG A 73 -4.98 -7.44 -8.05
N GLY A 74 -4.25 -8.04 -8.99
CA GLY A 74 -3.49 -9.27 -8.77
C GLY A 74 -2.45 -9.12 -7.66
N LEU A 75 -1.66 -8.05 -7.69
CA LEU A 75 -0.69 -7.72 -6.64
C LEU A 75 -1.37 -7.57 -5.28
N SER A 76 -2.42 -6.77 -5.20
CA SER A 76 -3.14 -6.48 -3.95
C SER A 76 -3.77 -7.74 -3.33
N THR A 77 -4.43 -8.57 -4.13
CA THR A 77 -5.08 -9.79 -3.65
C THR A 77 -4.10 -10.78 -3.03
N HIS A 78 -2.89 -10.90 -3.60
CA HIS A 78 -1.86 -11.78 -3.07
C HIS A 78 -1.08 -11.14 -1.90
N ALA A 79 -0.92 -9.82 -1.89
CA ALA A 79 -0.21 -9.11 -0.83
C ALA A 79 -1.00 -9.06 0.49
N HIS A 80 -2.33 -8.93 0.42
CA HIS A 80 -3.18 -8.77 1.61
C HIS A 80 -3.02 -9.89 2.66
N PRO A 81 -3.10 -11.20 2.33
CA PRO A 81 -2.90 -12.27 3.30
C PRO A 81 -1.46 -12.32 3.84
N LEU A 82 -0.47 -11.92 3.03
CA LEU A 82 0.92 -11.85 3.45
C LEU A 82 1.14 -10.75 4.51
N PHE A 83 0.53 -9.58 4.33
CA PHE A 83 0.56 -8.52 5.35
C PHE A 83 -0.04 -8.97 6.68
N PHE A 84 -1.16 -9.69 6.65
CA PHE A 84 -1.76 -10.24 7.87
C PHE A 84 -0.86 -11.26 8.55
N SER A 85 -0.22 -12.13 7.77
CA SER A 85 0.76 -13.10 8.25
C SER A 85 1.98 -12.44 8.90
N ILE A 86 2.54 -11.39 8.28
CA ILE A 86 3.66 -10.61 8.83
C ILE A 86 3.26 -9.96 10.16
N ARG A 87 2.05 -9.38 10.24
CA ARG A 87 1.55 -8.73 11.45
C ARG A 87 1.40 -9.72 12.61
N ASN A 88 0.93 -10.93 12.34
CA ASN A 88 0.81 -11.98 13.35
C ASN A 88 2.19 -12.46 13.84
N SER A 89 3.15 -12.65 12.94
CA SER A 89 4.51 -13.04 13.30
C SER A 89 5.21 -11.95 14.11
N LEU A 90 5.03 -10.67 13.76
CA LEU A 90 5.56 -9.55 14.53
C LEU A 90 4.93 -9.48 15.93
N ALA A 91 3.63 -9.73 16.06
CA ALA A 91 2.96 -9.79 17.36
C ALA A 91 3.53 -10.92 18.24
N SER A 92 3.78 -12.10 17.67
CA SER A 92 4.42 -13.22 18.37
C SER A 92 5.84 -12.88 18.82
N LEU A 93 6.64 -12.23 17.95
CA LEU A 93 7.98 -11.77 18.29
C LEU A 93 7.97 -10.74 19.43
N ASN A 94 7.06 -9.76 19.38
CA ASN A 94 6.91 -8.76 20.41
C ASN A 94 6.50 -9.38 21.75
N SER A 95 5.54 -10.32 21.78
CA SER A 95 5.14 -11.01 23.01
C SER A 95 6.29 -11.79 23.64
N MET A 96 7.13 -12.42 22.82
CA MET A 96 8.32 -13.11 23.30
C MET A 96 9.34 -12.12 23.91
N VAL A 97 9.54 -10.96 23.29
CA VAL A 97 10.42 -9.93 23.83
C VAL A 97 9.90 -9.37 25.16
N GLU A 98 8.58 -9.12 25.27
CA GLU A 98 7.94 -8.70 26.52
C GLU A 98 8.13 -9.74 27.63
N GLU A 99 7.90 -11.04 27.33
CA GLU A 99 8.15 -12.14 28.27
C GLU A 99 9.59 -12.18 28.76
N ASN A 100 10.57 -11.97 27.86
CA ASN A 100 11.98 -11.92 28.20
C ASN A 100 12.37 -10.69 29.02
N ILE A 101 11.76 -9.55 28.79
CA ILE A 101 11.99 -8.32 29.59
C ILE A 101 11.47 -8.54 31.01
N GLU A 102 10.25 -9.06 31.16
CA GLU A 102 9.66 -9.36 32.47
C GLU A 102 10.40 -10.45 33.21
N GLY A 103 10.80 -11.51 32.50
CA GLY A 103 11.51 -12.68 33.04
C GLY A 103 13.02 -12.53 33.14
N ASN A 104 13.63 -11.41 32.79
CA ASN A 104 15.07 -11.22 32.65
C ASN A 104 15.87 -11.64 33.93
N ARG A 105 15.32 -11.38 35.12
CA ARG A 105 15.97 -11.80 36.39
C ARG A 105 16.04 -13.33 36.51
N VAL A 106 15.01 -14.03 36.05
CA VAL A 106 14.95 -15.49 36.08
C VAL A 106 15.91 -16.06 35.04
N VAL A 107 15.90 -15.55 33.82
CA VAL A 107 16.81 -15.96 32.74
C VAL A 107 18.26 -15.85 33.18
N LYS A 108 18.65 -14.72 33.82
CA LYS A 108 20.01 -14.51 34.37
C LYS A 108 20.32 -15.41 35.55
N ALA A 109 19.36 -15.65 36.44
CA ALA A 109 19.59 -16.51 37.61
C ALA A 109 19.87 -17.97 37.22
N PHE A 110 19.29 -18.44 36.10
CA PHE A 110 19.49 -19.80 35.58
C PHE A 110 20.49 -19.86 34.41
N VAL A 111 21.14 -18.75 34.05
CA VAL A 111 22.14 -18.68 32.96
C VAL A 111 21.57 -19.23 31.64
N ARG A 112 20.32 -18.86 31.32
CA ARG A 112 19.57 -19.35 30.15
C ARG A 112 19.57 -18.36 28.97
N GLU A 113 20.42 -17.36 28.94
CA GLU A 113 20.52 -16.38 27.86
C GLU A 113 20.72 -17.04 26.48
N PRO A 114 21.59 -18.09 26.32
CA PRO A 114 21.74 -18.71 25.00
C PRO A 114 20.46 -19.35 24.47
N TYR A 115 19.66 -19.96 25.36
CA TYR A 115 18.38 -20.58 25.00
C TYR A 115 17.35 -19.52 24.55
N GLU A 116 17.27 -18.39 25.30
CA GLU A 116 16.36 -17.30 24.94
C GLU A 116 16.77 -16.61 23.63
N THR A 117 18.09 -16.53 23.37
CA THR A 117 18.62 -16.02 22.09
C THR A 117 18.23 -16.95 20.94
N GLU A 118 18.39 -18.26 21.08
CA GLU A 118 17.99 -19.24 20.06
C GLU A 118 16.48 -19.16 19.76
N LYS A 119 15.66 -19.06 20.80
CA LYS A 119 14.21 -18.89 20.67
C LYS A 119 13.84 -17.57 19.97
N PHE A 120 14.56 -16.48 20.27
CA PHE A 120 14.40 -15.21 19.57
C PHE A 120 14.76 -15.32 18.09
N ASP A 121 15.88 -15.98 17.77
CA ASP A 121 16.33 -16.17 16.39
C ASP A 121 15.30 -16.96 15.58
N GLU A 122 14.67 -17.99 16.17
CA GLU A 122 13.59 -18.75 15.52
C GLU A 122 12.38 -17.87 15.17
N HIS A 123 11.91 -17.04 16.08
CA HIS A 123 10.81 -16.11 15.84
C HIS A 123 11.17 -15.01 14.84
N ASN A 124 12.41 -14.53 14.90
CA ASN A 124 12.92 -13.54 13.98
C ASN A 124 13.06 -14.09 12.56
N ASP A 125 13.50 -15.34 12.43
CA ASP A 125 13.57 -16.03 11.14
C ASP A 125 12.18 -16.26 10.53
N ASP A 126 11.16 -16.62 11.32
CA ASP A 126 9.77 -16.69 10.83
C ASP A 126 9.30 -15.33 10.32
N TYR A 127 9.55 -14.26 11.09
CA TYR A 127 9.22 -12.90 10.67
C TYR A 127 9.95 -12.49 9.37
N MET A 128 11.24 -12.79 9.28
CA MET A 128 12.03 -12.53 8.07
C MET A 128 11.48 -13.30 6.86
N GLN A 129 11.17 -14.59 7.00
CA GLN A 129 10.63 -15.42 5.91
C GLN A 129 9.29 -14.89 5.39
N ARG A 130 8.40 -14.41 6.27
CA ARG A 130 7.13 -13.82 5.87
C ARG A 130 7.31 -12.50 5.13
N ASN A 131 8.26 -11.67 5.56
CA ASN A 131 8.63 -10.44 4.83
C ASN A 131 9.24 -10.77 3.46
N MET A 132 10.08 -11.81 3.38
CA MET A 132 10.63 -12.27 2.10
C MET A 132 9.54 -12.78 1.15
N ALA A 133 8.52 -13.48 1.66
CA ALA A 133 7.38 -13.90 0.85
C ALA A 133 6.63 -12.71 0.23
N LEU A 134 6.46 -11.61 0.99
CA LEU A 134 5.90 -10.36 0.45
C LEU A 134 6.82 -9.73 -0.61
N ALA A 135 8.13 -9.71 -0.37
CA ALA A 135 9.11 -9.21 -1.33
C ALA A 135 9.09 -10.02 -2.65
N TYR A 136 8.99 -11.35 -2.57
CA TYR A 136 8.84 -12.21 -3.75
C TYR A 136 7.54 -11.94 -4.52
N ASN A 137 6.43 -11.70 -3.81
CA ASN A 137 5.18 -11.30 -4.46
C ASN A 137 5.35 -9.96 -5.20
N SER A 138 5.93 -8.96 -4.54
CA SER A 138 6.20 -7.65 -5.15
C SER A 138 7.13 -7.75 -6.36
N ARG A 139 8.19 -8.55 -6.26
CA ARG A 139 9.12 -8.82 -7.37
C ARG A 139 8.42 -9.38 -8.62
N LYS A 140 7.33 -10.11 -8.45
CA LYS A 140 6.59 -10.69 -9.57
C LYS A 140 5.78 -9.63 -10.34
N TYR A 141 5.19 -8.66 -9.64
CA TYR A 141 4.24 -7.71 -10.23
C TYR A 141 4.85 -6.31 -10.49
N MET A 142 5.75 -5.84 -9.61
CA MET A 142 6.32 -4.48 -9.71
C MET A 142 7.03 -4.22 -11.04
N PRO A 143 7.92 -5.11 -11.56
CA PRO A 143 8.59 -4.84 -12.84
C PRO A 143 7.63 -4.69 -14.01
N TRP A 144 6.49 -5.38 -13.98
CA TRP A 144 5.46 -5.24 -15.02
C TRP A 144 4.72 -3.93 -14.92
N LEU A 145 4.40 -3.48 -13.69
CA LEU A 145 3.77 -2.18 -13.46
C LEU A 145 4.69 -1.04 -13.88
N ASP A 146 5.96 -1.09 -13.47
CA ASP A 146 6.97 -0.10 -13.85
C ASP A 146 7.19 -0.11 -15.37
N GLY A 147 7.32 -1.30 -15.97
CA GLY A 147 7.44 -1.47 -17.41
C GLY A 147 6.28 -0.89 -18.19
N LEU A 148 5.05 -1.05 -17.70
CA LEU A 148 3.87 -0.42 -18.31
C LEU A 148 3.91 1.10 -18.17
N GLY A 149 4.29 1.65 -17.01
CA GLY A 149 4.46 3.08 -16.82
C GLY A 149 5.45 3.67 -17.81
N PHE A 150 6.63 3.07 -17.94
CA PHE A 150 7.63 3.49 -18.94
C PHE A 150 7.15 3.32 -20.38
N SER A 151 6.38 2.24 -20.67
CA SER A 151 5.85 2.04 -22.02
C SER A 151 4.82 3.10 -22.40
N LEU A 152 3.99 3.57 -21.46
CA LEU A 152 3.07 4.70 -21.69
C LEU A 152 3.84 5.95 -22.08
N GLN A 153 4.94 6.26 -21.37
CA GLN A 153 5.77 7.42 -21.68
C GLN A 153 6.45 7.31 -23.05
N LEU A 154 6.96 6.13 -23.41
CA LEU A 154 7.54 5.86 -24.73
C LEU A 154 6.51 5.97 -25.85
N ILE A 155 5.31 5.45 -25.65
CA ILE A 155 4.19 5.55 -26.58
C ILE A 155 3.80 7.02 -26.78
N THR A 156 3.68 7.78 -25.70
CA THR A 156 3.34 9.21 -25.75
C THR A 156 4.39 10.01 -26.53
N LEU A 157 5.66 9.80 -26.25
CA LEU A 157 6.74 10.50 -26.96
C LEU A 157 6.86 10.03 -28.42
N GLY A 158 6.75 8.73 -28.69
CA GLY A 158 6.86 8.16 -30.04
C GLY A 158 5.68 8.57 -30.93
N LEU A 159 4.47 8.23 -30.52
CA LEU A 159 3.26 8.55 -31.30
C LEU A 159 2.94 10.05 -31.27
N GLY A 160 3.08 10.70 -30.12
CA GLY A 160 2.88 12.13 -29.99
C GLY A 160 3.90 12.93 -30.79
N GLY A 161 5.18 12.55 -30.75
CA GLY A 161 6.23 13.13 -31.60
C GLY A 161 5.94 12.95 -33.08
N PHE A 162 5.47 11.77 -33.49
CA PHE A 162 5.04 11.53 -34.87
C PHE A 162 3.88 12.45 -35.29
N LEU A 163 2.88 12.63 -34.42
CA LEU A 163 1.74 13.54 -34.68
C LEU A 163 2.19 15.01 -34.77
N VAL A 164 3.18 15.42 -33.98
CA VAL A 164 3.77 16.77 -34.08
C VAL A 164 4.50 16.97 -35.41
N ILE A 165 5.30 16.00 -35.87
CA ILE A 165 5.99 16.05 -37.16
C ILE A 165 4.97 16.12 -38.32
N LYS A 166 3.85 15.44 -38.22
CA LYS A 166 2.78 15.47 -39.20
C LYS A 166 1.91 16.74 -39.13
N GLY A 167 2.13 17.62 -38.14
CA GLY A 167 1.38 18.87 -37.98
C GLY A 167 -0.03 18.70 -37.37
N TYR A 168 -0.38 17.51 -36.86
CA TYR A 168 -1.67 17.27 -36.21
C TYR A 168 -1.70 17.79 -34.78
N MET A 169 -0.56 17.98 -34.15
CA MET A 169 -0.40 18.40 -32.77
C MET A 169 0.74 19.38 -32.59
N THR A 170 0.61 20.36 -31.68
CA THR A 170 1.71 21.25 -31.34
C THR A 170 2.66 20.62 -30.32
N LEU A 171 3.93 21.07 -30.31
CA LEU A 171 4.90 20.63 -29.31
C LEU A 171 4.43 20.96 -27.88
N GLY A 172 3.78 22.11 -27.69
CA GLY A 172 3.21 22.51 -26.40
C GLY A 172 2.14 21.54 -25.91
N ASN A 173 1.26 21.09 -26.82
CA ASN A 173 0.24 20.07 -26.50
C ASN A 173 0.86 18.73 -26.11
N LEU A 174 1.95 18.31 -26.77
CA LEU A 174 2.66 17.07 -26.39
C LEU A 174 3.28 17.17 -25.00
N VAL A 175 3.90 18.31 -24.68
CA VAL A 175 4.46 18.55 -23.32
C VAL A 175 3.35 18.55 -22.27
N SER A 176 2.24 19.25 -22.54
CA SER A 176 1.08 19.25 -21.64
C SER A 176 0.51 17.84 -21.45
N PHE A 177 0.39 17.08 -22.54
CA PHE A 177 -0.09 15.71 -22.49
C PHE A 177 0.80 14.80 -21.62
N ASN A 178 2.12 14.93 -21.75
CA ASN A 178 3.11 14.18 -20.95
C ASN A 178 3.08 14.57 -19.46
N SER A 179 2.60 15.77 -19.11
CA SER A 179 2.47 16.21 -17.72
C SER A 179 1.25 15.62 -16.99
N PHE A 180 0.28 15.10 -17.74
CA PHE A 180 -0.92 14.42 -17.21
C PHE A 180 -0.79 12.89 -17.19
N LEU A 181 0.30 12.34 -17.66
CA LEU A 181 0.60 10.92 -17.70
C LEU A 181 1.19 10.42 -16.39
#